data_bbbb8e023717547822108328f70db8f4
#
_entry.id   bbbb8e023717547822108328f70db8f4
#
_cell.length_a   1.000
_cell.length_b   1.000
_cell.length_c   1.000
_cell.angle_alpha   90.00
_cell.angle_beta   90.00
_cell.angle_gamma   90.00
#
_symmetry.space_group_name_H-M   'P 1'
#
loop_
_entity.id
_entity.type
_entity.pdbx_description
1 polymer ?
#
loop_
_entity_poly.entity_id
_entity_poly.type
_entity_poly.pdbx_seq_one_letter_code
_entity_poly.pdbx_strand_id
1 'polypeptide(L)'
;MNALKEYVCTVLLFGMAILSPLKAQSDLEIRKAFEQYGEKKGVVMVELSSEMLDGYDFSLFKSLTISNNPAAGDFIRKCLIKDEAGAKKVKQVVANGKPTSIYLQLPRKSDLYRLILFNETQKPENKITLIYIESKNDSEDILKLILKKK
;
A
#
# COMPACT_ATOMS: atom_id res chain seq x y z
N MET A 1 46.29 21.74 -3.98
CA MET A 1 45.16 21.90 -3.04
C MET A 1 43.82 21.95 -3.71
N ASN A 2 43.70 22.43 -4.92
CA ASN A 2 42.43 22.44 -5.67
C ASN A 2 41.98 21.06 -6.17
N ALA A 3 42.91 20.14 -6.42
CA ALA A 3 42.62 18.78 -6.84
C ALA A 3 41.90 17.95 -5.76
N LEU A 4 42.21 18.17 -4.49
CA LEU A 4 41.57 17.46 -3.37
C LEU A 4 40.10 17.89 -3.17
N LYS A 5 39.78 19.17 -3.45
CA LYS A 5 38.39 19.66 -3.39
C LYS A 5 37.53 19.10 -4.51
N GLU A 6 38.10 18.91 -5.69
CA GLU A 6 37.38 18.32 -6.81
C GLU A 6 37.12 16.82 -6.59
N TYR A 7 38.06 16.08 -6.00
CA TYR A 7 37.87 14.68 -5.66
C TYR A 7 36.82 14.48 -4.57
N VAL A 8 36.76 15.35 -3.60
CA VAL A 8 35.75 15.29 -2.53
C VAL A 8 34.34 15.57 -3.08
N CYS A 9 34.19 16.55 -3.98
CA CYS A 9 32.93 16.82 -4.65
C CYS A 9 32.48 15.66 -5.57
N THR A 10 33.41 15.02 -6.28
CA THR A 10 33.11 13.88 -7.17
C THR A 10 32.66 12.65 -6.39
N VAL A 11 33.28 12.39 -5.25
CA VAL A 11 32.91 11.26 -4.37
C VAL A 11 31.55 11.50 -3.72
N LEU A 12 31.23 12.73 -3.34
CA LEU A 12 29.92 13.10 -2.79
C LEU A 12 28.78 12.99 -3.82
N LEU A 13 29.03 13.32 -5.09
CA LEU A 13 28.07 13.15 -6.17
C LEU A 13 27.83 11.67 -6.52
N PHE A 14 28.85 10.82 -6.43
CA PHE A 14 28.72 9.37 -6.65
C PHE A 14 27.99 8.66 -5.52
N GLY A 15 28.10 9.15 -4.28
CA GLY A 15 27.42 8.61 -3.10
C GLY A 15 25.90 8.85 -3.12
N MET A 16 25.41 9.87 -3.83
CA MET A 16 23.97 10.15 -3.94
C MET A 16 23.24 9.30 -5.00
N ALA A 17 23.96 8.66 -5.93
CA ALA A 17 23.37 7.85 -6.99
C ALA A 17 22.92 6.45 -6.56
N ILE A 18 23.23 6.03 -5.31
CA ILE A 18 22.97 4.67 -4.82
C ILE A 18 21.64 4.58 -4.03
N LEU A 19 20.90 5.68 -3.86
CA LEU A 19 19.67 5.73 -3.10
C LEU A 19 18.43 5.70 -4.01
N SER A 20 18.23 4.58 -4.71
CA SER A 20 16.94 4.30 -5.35
C SER A 20 16.34 3.02 -4.81
N PRO A 21 15.61 3.05 -3.70
CA PRO A 21 14.78 1.91 -3.37
C PRO A 21 13.63 1.85 -4.36
N LEU A 22 13.76 0.98 -5.36
CA LEU A 22 12.67 0.62 -6.26
C LEU A 22 11.69 -0.27 -5.48
N LYS A 23 10.81 0.37 -4.73
CA LYS A 23 9.69 -0.33 -4.09
C LYS A 23 8.45 -0.17 -4.96
N ALA A 24 7.69 -1.25 -5.15
CA ALA A 24 6.48 -1.28 -5.96
C ALA A 24 5.43 -0.23 -5.57
N GLN A 25 5.44 0.24 -4.32
CA GLN A 25 4.54 1.23 -3.77
C GLN A 25 5.17 2.61 -3.55
N SER A 26 6.37 2.85 -4.07
CA SER A 26 7.14 4.08 -3.75
C SER A 26 6.40 5.38 -4.10
N ASP A 27 5.46 5.33 -5.04
CA ASP A 27 4.64 6.44 -5.49
C ASP A 27 3.35 6.64 -4.68
N LEU A 28 3.03 5.74 -3.74
CA LEU A 28 1.79 5.75 -2.98
C LEU A 28 1.99 6.21 -1.54
N GLU A 29 1.04 7.00 -1.05
CA GLU A 29 1.04 7.48 0.35
C GLU A 29 0.78 6.34 1.35
N ILE A 30 0.03 5.30 0.98
CA ILE A 30 -0.21 4.14 1.85
C ILE A 30 1.07 3.40 2.23
N ARG A 31 2.15 3.56 1.50
CA ARG A 31 3.46 3.04 1.88
C ARG A 31 3.83 3.46 3.31
N LYS A 32 3.51 4.70 3.67
CA LYS A 32 3.75 5.22 5.03
C LYS A 32 3.01 4.44 6.10
N ALA A 33 1.79 3.96 5.80
CA ALA A 33 1.03 3.14 6.73
C ALA A 33 1.69 1.79 6.98
N PHE A 34 2.16 1.12 5.94
CA PHE A 34 2.90 -0.15 6.07
C PHE A 34 4.21 0.04 6.83
N GLU A 35 4.95 1.11 6.56
CA GLU A 35 6.21 1.42 7.25
C GLU A 35 5.99 1.77 8.73
N GLN A 36 4.98 2.59 9.02
CA GLN A 36 4.71 3.07 10.38
C GLN A 36 4.12 2.01 11.29
N TYR A 37 3.25 1.15 10.78
CA TYR A 37 2.48 0.20 11.59
C TYR A 37 2.89 -1.25 11.41
N GLY A 38 3.57 -1.60 10.33
CA GLY A 38 3.85 -3.00 9.96
C GLY A 38 4.64 -3.81 10.97
N GLU A 39 5.50 -3.16 11.76
CA GLU A 39 6.32 -3.82 12.78
C GLU A 39 5.85 -3.57 14.22
N LYS A 40 4.73 -2.87 14.39
CA LYS A 40 4.21 -2.59 15.73
C LYS A 40 3.62 -3.83 16.38
N LYS A 41 3.76 -3.91 17.70
CA LYS A 41 3.17 -4.99 18.50
C LYS A 41 1.64 -4.99 18.34
N GLY A 42 1.08 -6.19 18.18
CA GLY A 42 -0.37 -6.36 18.00
C GLY A 42 -0.88 -6.10 16.59
N VAL A 43 0.01 -5.77 15.67
CA VAL A 43 -0.30 -5.60 14.25
C VAL A 43 0.16 -6.82 13.47
N VAL A 44 -0.69 -7.29 12.56
CA VAL A 44 -0.34 -8.37 11.63
C VAL A 44 -0.10 -7.79 10.25
N MET A 45 1.12 -7.98 9.75
CA MET A 45 1.48 -7.62 8.38
C MET A 45 1.85 -8.87 7.61
N VAL A 46 1.27 -9.03 6.42
CA VAL A 46 1.56 -10.11 5.49
C VAL A 46 2.06 -9.52 4.18
N GLU A 47 3.14 -10.06 3.68
CA GLU A 47 3.67 -9.73 2.36
C GLU A 47 3.99 -11.01 1.61
N LEU A 48 3.35 -11.21 0.46
CA LEU A 48 3.51 -12.39 -0.38
C LEU A 48 3.93 -11.96 -1.78
N SER A 49 5.02 -12.54 -2.27
CA SER A 49 5.48 -12.36 -3.65
C SER A 49 4.85 -13.41 -4.58
N SER A 50 5.06 -13.26 -5.88
CA SER A 50 4.53 -14.15 -6.90
C SER A 50 4.88 -15.62 -6.68
N GLU A 51 6.05 -15.91 -6.12
CA GLU A 51 6.50 -17.28 -5.82
C GLU A 51 5.62 -17.98 -4.77
N MET A 52 5.13 -17.21 -3.78
CA MET A 52 4.25 -17.72 -2.73
C MET A 52 2.79 -17.73 -3.12
N LEU A 53 2.44 -17.04 -4.19
CA LEU A 53 1.08 -16.88 -4.71
C LEU A 53 0.81 -17.82 -5.90
N ASP A 54 1.49 -18.96 -5.94
CA ASP A 54 1.33 -19.95 -6.99
C ASP A 54 -0.14 -20.38 -7.09
N GLY A 55 -0.69 -20.35 -8.32
CA GLY A 55 -2.11 -20.56 -8.56
C GLY A 55 -3.00 -19.32 -8.43
N TYR A 56 -2.45 -18.19 -7.98
CA TYR A 56 -3.07 -16.87 -8.03
C TYR A 56 -2.25 -15.99 -8.97
N ASP A 57 -2.87 -15.29 -9.87
CA ASP A 57 -2.15 -14.39 -10.80
C ASP A 57 -1.74 -13.06 -10.15
N PHE A 58 -1.47 -13.08 -8.84
CA PHE A 58 -0.95 -11.95 -8.10
C PHE A 58 0.57 -11.91 -8.19
N SER A 59 1.11 -10.74 -8.47
CA SER A 59 2.55 -10.48 -8.42
C SER A 59 3.00 -10.02 -7.05
N LEU A 60 2.11 -9.34 -6.31
CA LEU A 60 2.36 -8.90 -4.95
C LEU A 60 1.03 -8.82 -4.20
N PHE A 61 1.06 -9.27 -2.96
CA PHE A 61 -0.01 -9.09 -2.00
C PHE A 61 0.58 -8.57 -0.69
N LYS A 62 0.09 -7.43 -0.21
CA LYS A 62 0.44 -6.88 1.11
C LYS A 62 -0.83 -6.61 1.89
N SER A 63 -0.86 -7.04 3.13
CA SER A 63 -1.97 -6.71 4.02
C SER A 63 -1.47 -6.25 5.38
N LEU A 64 -2.24 -5.38 6.00
CA LEU A 64 -2.02 -4.85 7.32
C LEU A 64 -3.32 -4.95 8.10
N THR A 65 -3.28 -5.62 9.23
CA THR A 65 -4.44 -5.74 10.14
C THR A 65 -4.08 -5.13 11.48
N ILE A 66 -4.84 -4.13 11.89
CA ILE A 66 -4.62 -3.36 13.12
C ILE A 66 -5.89 -3.43 13.97
N SER A 67 -5.75 -3.79 15.22
CA SER A 67 -6.88 -3.89 16.17
C SER A 67 -6.78 -2.79 17.22
N ASN A 68 -7.94 -2.26 17.61
CA ASN A 68 -8.07 -1.30 18.72
C ASN A 68 -7.20 -0.04 18.58
N ASN A 69 -7.12 0.51 17.36
CA ASN A 69 -6.35 1.71 17.09
C ASN A 69 -7.07 2.64 16.08
N PRO A 70 -8.09 3.38 16.51
CA PRO A 70 -8.81 4.31 15.63
C PRO A 70 -7.91 5.39 15.00
N ALA A 71 -6.87 5.81 15.70
CA ALA A 71 -5.92 6.78 15.17
C ALA A 71 -5.18 6.27 13.92
N ALA A 72 -4.87 4.97 13.87
CA ALA A 72 -4.31 4.34 12.69
C ALA A 72 -5.28 4.40 11.50
N GLY A 73 -6.57 4.19 11.74
CA GLY A 73 -7.61 4.30 10.73
C GLY A 73 -7.66 5.71 10.13
N ASP A 74 -7.61 6.74 10.96
CA ASP A 74 -7.61 8.14 10.51
C ASP A 74 -6.34 8.47 9.72
N PHE A 75 -5.19 7.98 10.14
CA PHE A 75 -3.93 8.14 9.41
C PHE A 75 -3.98 7.49 8.03
N ILE A 76 -4.48 6.26 7.95
CA ILE A 76 -4.60 5.53 6.70
C ILE A 76 -5.57 6.23 5.75
N ARG A 77 -6.71 6.74 6.24
CA ARG A 77 -7.65 7.53 5.42
C ARG A 77 -6.99 8.76 4.82
N LYS A 78 -6.15 9.47 5.56
CA LYS A 78 -5.40 10.62 5.04
C LYS A 78 -4.46 10.22 3.90
N CYS A 79 -3.80 9.08 4.02
CA CYS A 79 -2.98 8.54 2.94
C CYS A 79 -3.84 8.19 1.71
N LEU A 80 -4.97 7.54 1.92
CA LEU A 80 -5.87 7.11 0.85
C LEU A 80 -6.49 8.29 0.10
N ILE A 81 -6.82 9.39 0.78
CA ILE A 81 -7.31 10.61 0.12
C ILE A 81 -6.30 11.14 -0.89
N LYS A 82 -5.03 11.09 -0.58
CA LYS A 82 -3.97 11.50 -1.51
C LYS A 82 -3.81 10.52 -2.66
N ASP A 83 -3.86 9.23 -2.38
CA ASP A 83 -3.76 8.18 -3.40
C ASP A 83 -4.99 8.14 -4.32
N GLU A 84 -6.15 8.53 -3.81
CA GLU A 84 -7.40 8.63 -4.57
C GLU A 84 -7.30 9.61 -5.73
N ALA A 85 -6.53 10.69 -5.59
CA ALA A 85 -6.39 11.71 -6.64
C ALA A 85 -5.87 11.15 -7.97
N GLY A 86 -5.04 10.09 -7.93
CA GLY A 86 -4.53 9.41 -9.12
C GLY A 86 -5.32 8.16 -9.52
N ALA A 87 -6.36 7.78 -8.79
CA ALA A 87 -7.08 6.54 -9.02
C ALA A 87 -7.97 6.61 -10.27
N LYS A 88 -8.05 5.50 -11.00
CA LYS A 88 -8.97 5.34 -12.13
C LYS A 88 -10.41 5.10 -11.68
N LYS A 89 -10.59 4.45 -10.55
CA LYS A 89 -11.89 4.10 -10.00
C LYS A 89 -11.83 4.18 -8.49
N VAL A 90 -12.86 4.76 -7.91
CA VAL A 90 -13.03 4.88 -6.47
C VAL A 90 -14.42 4.36 -6.10
N LYS A 91 -14.47 3.47 -5.10
CA LYS A 91 -15.71 3.05 -4.47
C LYS A 91 -15.56 3.22 -2.97
N GLN A 92 -16.57 3.80 -2.33
CA GLN A 92 -16.53 4.05 -0.88
C GLN A 92 -17.86 3.67 -0.24
N VAL A 93 -17.78 3.20 0.99
CA VAL A 93 -18.91 3.12 1.92
C VAL A 93 -18.64 4.11 3.05
N VAL A 94 -19.58 5.01 3.27
CA VAL A 94 -19.47 6.05 4.31
C VAL A 94 -20.49 5.78 5.40
N ALA A 95 -20.04 5.76 6.64
CA ALA A 95 -20.88 5.62 7.82
C ALA A 95 -20.47 6.66 8.86
N ASN A 96 -21.43 7.36 9.44
CA ASN A 96 -21.19 8.41 10.45
C ASN A 96 -20.19 9.50 9.96
N GLY A 97 -20.28 9.88 8.68
CA GLY A 97 -19.44 10.91 8.10
C GLY A 97 -18.00 10.47 7.76
N LYS A 98 -17.65 9.21 7.96
CA LYS A 98 -16.32 8.68 7.65
C LYS A 98 -16.39 7.52 6.65
N PRO A 99 -15.50 7.46 5.65
CA PRO A 99 -15.35 6.27 4.84
C PRO A 99 -14.91 5.08 5.71
N THR A 100 -15.72 4.04 5.72
CA THR A 100 -15.43 2.79 6.45
C THR A 100 -14.89 1.70 5.54
N SER A 101 -15.20 1.78 4.25
CA SER A 101 -14.63 0.92 3.22
C SER A 101 -14.24 1.78 2.03
N ILE A 102 -13.03 1.56 1.53
CA ILE A 102 -12.50 2.28 0.36
C ILE A 102 -11.87 1.25 -0.58
N TYR A 103 -12.25 1.31 -1.84
CA TYR A 103 -11.64 0.57 -2.92
C TYR A 103 -11.08 1.56 -3.93
N LEU A 104 -9.79 1.43 -4.23
CA LEU A 104 -9.12 2.23 -5.25
C LEU A 104 -8.56 1.32 -6.33
N GLN A 105 -8.92 1.58 -7.58
CA GLN A 105 -8.24 1.04 -8.73
C GLN A 105 -7.25 2.09 -9.24
N LEU A 106 -5.96 1.77 -9.17
CA LEU A 106 -4.87 2.66 -9.54
C LEU A 106 -4.51 2.49 -11.03
N PRO A 107 -3.81 3.47 -11.62
CA PRO A 107 -3.23 3.28 -12.94
C PRO A 107 -2.28 2.08 -12.96
N ARG A 108 -2.26 1.36 -14.07
CA ARG A 108 -1.34 0.25 -14.28
C ARG A 108 0.10 0.72 -14.19
N LYS A 109 0.96 -0.13 -13.64
CA LYS A 109 2.40 0.10 -13.58
C LYS A 109 3.11 -1.19 -13.99
N SER A 110 4.05 -1.10 -14.96
CA SER A 110 4.75 -2.28 -15.50
C SER A 110 3.79 -3.40 -15.94
N ASP A 111 2.71 -3.02 -16.61
CA ASP A 111 1.63 -3.92 -17.09
C ASP A 111 0.88 -4.67 -15.98
N LEU A 112 1.03 -4.24 -14.73
CA LEU A 112 0.30 -4.81 -13.61
C LEU A 112 -0.88 -3.93 -13.21
N TYR A 113 -2.02 -4.55 -12.99
CA TYR A 113 -3.15 -3.92 -12.33
C TYR A 113 -2.82 -3.72 -10.85
N ARG A 114 -3.20 -2.58 -10.31
CA ARG A 114 -2.90 -2.21 -8.93
C ARG A 114 -4.19 -1.79 -8.24
N LEU A 115 -4.41 -2.32 -7.07
CA LEU A 115 -5.59 -1.95 -6.27
C LEU A 115 -5.29 -1.86 -4.79
N ILE A 116 -6.08 -1.03 -4.12
CA ILE A 116 -6.07 -0.86 -2.67
C ILE A 116 -7.46 -1.15 -2.14
N LEU A 117 -7.53 -1.88 -1.04
CA LEU A 117 -8.72 -2.13 -0.26
C LEU A 117 -8.48 -1.70 1.18
N PHE A 118 -9.39 -0.89 1.70
CA PHE A 118 -9.40 -0.49 3.10
C PHE A 118 -10.76 -0.79 3.71
N ASN A 119 -10.76 -1.33 4.91
CA ASN A 119 -11.97 -1.54 5.69
C ASN A 119 -11.71 -1.31 7.16
N GLU A 120 -12.59 -0.58 7.81
CA GLU A 120 -12.60 -0.42 9.27
C GLU A 120 -13.96 -0.83 9.83
N THR A 121 -13.94 -1.74 10.79
CA THR A 121 -15.12 -2.14 11.56
C THR A 121 -14.98 -1.66 13.00
N GLN A 122 -16.10 -1.42 13.67
CA GLN A 122 -16.13 -1.00 15.08
C GLN A 122 -16.62 -2.10 16.01
N LYS A 123 -17.32 -3.09 15.48
CA LYS A 123 -17.91 -4.19 16.27
C LYS A 123 -17.45 -5.54 15.73
N PRO A 124 -17.14 -6.51 16.61
CA PRO A 124 -17.15 -6.45 18.07
C PRO A 124 -16.05 -5.57 18.67
N GLU A 125 -15.00 -5.29 17.92
CA GLU A 125 -13.87 -4.41 18.28
C GLU A 125 -13.44 -3.58 17.07
N ASN A 126 -12.72 -2.49 17.30
CA ASN A 126 -12.11 -1.72 16.21
C ASN A 126 -11.09 -2.59 15.50
N LYS A 127 -11.30 -2.81 14.23
CA LYS A 127 -10.40 -3.57 13.36
C LYS A 127 -10.24 -2.89 12.01
N ILE A 128 -9.01 -2.69 11.63
CA ILE A 128 -8.62 -2.06 10.37
C ILE A 128 -7.92 -3.09 9.52
N THR A 129 -8.30 -3.17 8.25
CA THR A 129 -7.63 -3.97 7.24
C THR A 129 -7.26 -3.08 6.06
N LEU A 130 -5.99 -3.10 5.70
CA LEU A 130 -5.47 -2.41 4.50
C LEU A 130 -4.81 -3.46 3.62
N ILE A 131 -5.20 -3.53 2.37
CA ILE A 131 -4.66 -4.49 1.40
C ILE A 131 -4.19 -3.74 0.16
N TYR A 132 -2.99 -4.06 -0.30
CA TYR A 132 -2.45 -3.63 -1.58
C TYR A 132 -2.13 -4.85 -2.43
N ILE A 133 -2.56 -4.83 -3.69
CA ILE A 133 -2.37 -5.95 -4.63
C ILE A 133 -1.84 -5.44 -5.96
N GLU A 134 -0.87 -6.15 -6.51
CA GLU A 134 -0.45 -6.06 -7.91
C GLU A 134 -0.77 -7.40 -8.60
N SER A 135 -1.35 -7.32 -9.80
CA SER A 135 -1.77 -8.52 -10.52
C SER A 135 -1.73 -8.33 -12.03
N LYS A 136 -1.50 -9.43 -12.73
CA LYS A 136 -1.65 -9.49 -14.20
C LYS A 136 -3.11 -9.52 -14.63
N ASN A 137 -4.01 -9.92 -13.74
CA ASN A 137 -5.44 -10.01 -14.00
C ASN A 137 -6.16 -8.71 -13.67
N ASP A 138 -7.28 -8.49 -14.33
CA ASP A 138 -8.13 -7.33 -14.13
C ASP A 138 -8.57 -7.21 -12.66
N SER A 139 -8.65 -5.97 -12.19
CA SER A 139 -9.06 -5.61 -10.85
C SER A 139 -10.44 -6.13 -10.45
N GLU A 140 -11.38 -6.20 -11.38
CA GLU A 140 -12.73 -6.72 -11.12
C GLU A 140 -12.71 -8.22 -10.78
N ASP A 141 -11.87 -8.99 -11.46
CA ASP A 141 -11.71 -10.42 -11.17
C ASP A 141 -11.06 -10.66 -9.82
N ILE A 142 -10.08 -9.84 -9.46
CA ILE A 142 -9.43 -9.90 -8.15
C ILE A 142 -10.43 -9.57 -7.04
N LEU A 143 -11.23 -8.53 -7.22
CA LEU A 143 -12.25 -8.14 -6.25
C LEU A 143 -13.27 -9.26 -6.02
N LYS A 144 -13.71 -9.92 -7.08
CA LYS A 144 -14.61 -11.09 -6.99
C LYS A 144 -13.98 -12.22 -6.19
N LEU A 145 -12.69 -12.51 -6.39
CA LEU A 145 -11.97 -13.55 -5.65
C LEU A 145 -11.90 -13.23 -4.15
N ILE A 146 -11.63 -11.99 -3.79
CA ILE A 146 -11.54 -11.56 -2.39
C ILE A 146 -12.91 -11.63 -1.71
N LEU A 147 -13.98 -11.22 -2.40
CA LEU A 147 -15.33 -11.22 -1.85
C LEU A 147 -15.93 -12.62 -1.73
N LYS A 148 -15.52 -13.57 -2.57
CA LYS A 148 -15.98 -14.97 -2.51
C LYS A 148 -15.43 -15.77 -1.32
N LYS A 149 -14.34 -15.33 -0.70
CA LYS A 149 -13.70 -15.99 0.44
C LYS A 149 -14.27 -15.62 1.81
N LYS A 150 -15.40 -14.95 1.85
CA LYS A 150 -16.10 -14.64 3.10
C LYS A 150 -17.13 -15.71 3.46
#